data_767650964075f5057d0a73ec802e27df
#
_entry.id   767650964075f5057d0a73ec802e27df
#
_cell.length_a   1.000
_cell.length_b   1.000
_cell.length_c   1.000
_cell.angle_alpha   90.00
_cell.angle_beta   90.00
_cell.angle_gamma   90.00
#
_symmetry.space_group_name_H-M   'P 1'
#
loop_
_entity.id
_entity.type
_entity.pdbx_description
1 polymer ?
#
loop_
_entity_poly.entity_id
_entity_poly.type
_entity_poly.pdbx_seq_one_letter_code
_entity_poly.pdbx_strand_id
1 'polypeptide(L)'
;MRRMRKRKLAAALTAASLLGSLVFPVRAATVSEENWDKQETVHVTAAPSGKAKEVEVEVILRQKGTGPIQDKSILTDIRNTEGDEEYTVLSDGTLSWQNQGEDIHYKGNADPASVPMEIDVSYTMDGVISTPQALAGKSGHLVIRFDYKNKLERTVEVGKKTYTVPVPLMAMTLVPLDEDVFSNVKVTNGKVISMDDSGLAVGMVLPGFSKVLNLQSLSYTEDVDIPEYFEISADVTDFSLDFTATVVSPGLLDDMDEEDLDADNDFDGTAGDIDSAMDTMYEGADDLKDAVEQVEDGLGVIVTALKTGVETLSAQNKNLGRLFAQFQIPKDDPQTPDIDESQTTLAGQIEGARQEAVKVNDVEAQKHLEEAQKMIEELTDTSDGLVAKIMEENAVSSAYVSGAMEGADKLKSAMKKMLEGVEEFRDGITEFRDNGSGELKKLARDADKLQSIMDTLKAMKRAGEDYTSFSGLAEGKKGNVSFLYETEEIED
;
A
#
# COMPACT_ATOMS: atom_id res chain seq x y z
N MET A 1 19.66 5.36 15.45
CA MET A 1 19.45 5.53 14.01
C MET A 1 18.99 4.24 13.30
N ARG A 2 19.74 3.12 13.29
CA ARG A 2 19.34 1.88 12.57
C ARG A 2 17.97 1.26 13.00
N ARG A 3 17.51 1.46 14.24
CA ARG A 3 16.19 0.98 14.74
C ARG A 3 15.03 1.89 14.35
N MET A 4 15.25 3.19 14.19
CA MET A 4 14.20 4.11 13.70
C MET A 4 13.92 3.91 12.20
N ARG A 5 14.93 3.57 11.40
CA ARG A 5 14.81 3.29 9.96
C ARG A 5 13.95 2.06 9.66
N LYS A 6 14.09 0.96 10.43
CA LYS A 6 13.21 -0.21 10.30
C LYS A 6 11.73 0.07 10.62
N ARG A 7 11.46 1.12 11.40
CA ARG A 7 10.09 1.56 11.73
C ARG A 7 9.43 2.30 10.56
N LYS A 8 10.19 3.14 9.84
CA LYS A 8 9.71 3.81 8.63
C LYS A 8 9.42 2.81 7.52
N LEU A 9 10.26 1.79 7.35
CA LEU A 9 10.06 0.71 6.37
C LEU A 9 8.79 -0.10 6.62
N ALA A 10 8.48 -0.46 7.87
CA ALA A 10 7.25 -1.18 8.21
C ALA A 10 5.99 -0.34 7.96
N ALA A 11 6.03 0.98 8.25
CA ALA A 11 4.93 1.89 7.95
C ALA A 11 4.76 2.09 6.42
N ALA A 12 5.84 2.12 5.67
CA ALA A 12 5.82 2.22 4.21
C ALA A 12 5.26 0.95 3.55
N LEU A 13 5.66 -0.23 4.01
CA LEU A 13 5.10 -1.52 3.54
C LEU A 13 3.61 -1.65 3.85
N THR A 14 3.16 -1.15 5.00
CA THR A 14 1.73 -1.13 5.35
C THR A 14 0.97 -0.12 4.48
N ALA A 15 1.55 1.03 4.18
CA ALA A 15 0.97 2.03 3.28
C ALA A 15 0.91 1.52 1.83
N ALA A 16 1.97 0.86 1.35
CA ALA A 16 2.02 0.30 0.01
C ALA A 16 1.03 -0.87 -0.19
N SER A 17 0.88 -1.76 0.80
CA SER A 17 -0.11 -2.84 0.74
C SER A 17 -1.55 -2.34 0.84
N LEU A 18 -1.79 -1.25 1.59
CA LEU A 18 -3.08 -0.56 1.63
C LEU A 18 -3.38 0.14 0.29
N LEU A 19 -2.39 0.77 -0.34
CA LEU A 19 -2.54 1.42 -1.65
C LEU A 19 -2.83 0.40 -2.77
N GLY A 20 -2.25 -0.80 -2.72
CA GLY A 20 -2.57 -1.89 -3.66
C GLY A 20 -4.04 -2.33 -3.59
N SER A 21 -4.69 -2.19 -2.43
CA SER A 21 -6.12 -2.46 -2.25
C SER A 21 -7.03 -1.26 -2.57
N LEU A 22 -6.43 -0.05 -2.69
CA LEU A 22 -7.14 1.21 -2.84
C LEU A 22 -7.42 1.63 -4.27
N VAL A 23 -6.53 1.26 -5.18
CA VAL A 23 -6.50 1.89 -6.51
C VAL A 23 -7.59 1.36 -7.45
N PHE A 24 -8.19 0.19 -7.11
CA PHE A 24 -9.23 -0.36 -7.98
C PHE A 24 -10.31 -1.02 -7.15
N PRO A 25 -11.58 -0.73 -7.41
CA PRO A 25 -12.67 -1.51 -6.85
C PRO A 25 -12.46 -2.95 -7.28
N VAL A 26 -12.02 -3.79 -6.36
CA VAL A 26 -12.11 -5.24 -6.55
C VAL A 26 -13.60 -5.53 -6.68
N ARG A 27 -14.08 -5.61 -7.91
CA ARG A 27 -15.43 -6.04 -8.17
C ARG A 27 -15.53 -7.44 -7.57
N ALA A 28 -16.12 -7.54 -6.40
CA ALA A 28 -16.39 -8.82 -5.76
C ALA A 28 -17.29 -9.61 -6.72
N ALA A 29 -16.67 -10.41 -7.60
CA ALA A 29 -17.41 -11.32 -8.44
C ALA A 29 -18.24 -12.19 -7.50
N THR A 30 -19.56 -12.27 -7.74
CA THR A 30 -20.41 -13.22 -7.04
C THR A 30 -19.95 -14.61 -7.46
N VAL A 31 -19.11 -15.21 -6.63
CA VAL A 31 -18.59 -16.57 -6.86
C VAL A 31 -19.77 -17.54 -6.71
N SER A 32 -20.03 -18.36 -7.72
CA SER A 32 -21.00 -19.45 -7.64
C SER A 32 -20.43 -20.58 -6.78
N GLU A 33 -21.27 -21.40 -6.15
CA GLU A 33 -20.84 -22.49 -5.23
C GLU A 33 -19.85 -23.50 -5.84
N GLU A 34 -19.79 -23.61 -7.18
CA GLU A 34 -18.88 -24.50 -7.91
C GLU A 34 -17.66 -23.77 -8.54
N ASN A 35 -17.56 -22.47 -8.33
CA ASN A 35 -16.53 -21.67 -8.98
C ASN A 35 -15.65 -20.99 -7.94
N TRP A 36 -14.40 -20.78 -8.29
CA TRP A 36 -13.44 -20.02 -7.51
C TRP A 36 -12.83 -18.91 -8.38
N ASP A 37 -12.41 -17.85 -7.75
CA ASP A 37 -11.68 -16.76 -8.39
C ASP A 37 -10.27 -16.65 -7.82
N LYS A 38 -9.37 -16.02 -8.59
CA LYS A 38 -7.98 -15.81 -8.25
C LYS A 38 -7.68 -14.32 -8.18
N GLN A 39 -7.21 -13.88 -7.03
CA GLN A 39 -6.67 -12.55 -6.88
C GLN A 39 -5.16 -12.61 -6.73
N GLU A 40 -4.43 -11.79 -7.48
CA GLU A 40 -2.98 -11.72 -7.44
C GLU A 40 -2.52 -10.30 -7.13
N THR A 41 -1.60 -10.18 -6.16
CA THR A 41 -0.82 -8.99 -5.92
C THR A 41 0.65 -9.32 -6.17
N VAL A 42 1.22 -8.70 -7.19
CA VAL A 42 2.60 -8.91 -7.60
C VAL A 42 3.48 -7.84 -6.98
N HIS A 43 4.26 -8.20 -5.98
CA HIS A 43 5.21 -7.32 -5.33
C HIS A 43 6.56 -7.36 -6.06
N VAL A 44 6.99 -6.24 -6.59
CA VAL A 44 8.24 -6.09 -7.34
C VAL A 44 9.19 -5.21 -6.55
N THR A 45 10.22 -5.80 -5.99
CA THR A 45 11.34 -5.04 -5.42
C THR A 45 12.27 -4.61 -6.56
N ALA A 46 12.51 -3.32 -6.67
CA ALA A 46 13.31 -2.73 -7.73
C ALA A 46 14.52 -1.96 -7.18
N ALA A 47 15.57 -1.85 -7.98
CA ALA A 47 16.63 -0.90 -7.72
C ALA A 47 16.11 0.55 -7.80
N PRO A 48 16.79 1.54 -7.24
CA PRO A 48 16.41 2.95 -7.39
C PRO A 48 16.31 3.43 -8.85
N SER A 49 16.96 2.74 -9.77
CA SER A 49 16.85 2.96 -11.23
C SER A 49 15.55 2.38 -11.85
N GLY A 50 14.65 1.81 -11.05
CA GLY A 50 13.43 1.16 -11.52
C GLY A 50 13.59 -0.31 -11.94
N LYS A 51 14.83 -0.79 -12.09
CA LYS A 51 15.08 -2.16 -12.54
C LYS A 51 14.60 -3.19 -11.52
N ALA A 52 13.66 -4.05 -11.90
CA ALA A 52 13.16 -5.14 -11.06
C ALA A 52 14.31 -6.11 -10.67
N LYS A 53 14.34 -6.48 -9.39
CA LYS A 53 15.31 -7.38 -8.77
C LYS A 53 14.68 -8.67 -8.28
N GLU A 54 13.55 -8.55 -7.57
CA GLU A 54 12.81 -9.66 -6.97
C GLU A 54 11.32 -9.48 -7.24
N VAL A 55 10.64 -10.60 -7.45
CA VAL A 55 9.19 -10.63 -7.64
C VAL A 55 8.60 -11.70 -6.74
N GLU A 56 7.81 -11.27 -5.76
CA GLU A 56 6.98 -12.13 -4.93
C GLU A 56 5.51 -11.91 -5.29
N VAL A 57 4.79 -12.98 -5.55
CA VAL A 57 3.36 -12.93 -5.89
C VAL A 57 2.56 -13.48 -4.73
N GLU A 58 1.68 -12.67 -4.20
CA GLU A 58 0.66 -13.08 -3.25
C GLU A 58 -0.61 -13.45 -4.00
N VAL A 59 -1.12 -14.63 -3.73
CA VAL A 59 -2.29 -15.21 -4.40
C VAL A 59 -3.35 -15.57 -3.39
N ILE A 60 -4.58 -15.15 -3.65
CA ILE A 60 -5.76 -15.55 -2.90
C ILE A 60 -6.69 -16.30 -3.85
N LEU A 61 -6.97 -17.57 -3.54
CA LEU A 61 -7.97 -18.37 -4.22
C LEU A 61 -9.24 -18.38 -3.37
N ARG A 62 -10.29 -17.73 -3.87
CA ARG A 62 -11.56 -17.61 -3.17
C ARG A 62 -12.57 -18.64 -3.67
N GLN A 63 -13.02 -19.50 -2.80
CA GLN A 63 -14.05 -20.50 -3.13
C GLN A 63 -15.11 -20.56 -2.03
N LYS A 64 -16.38 -20.53 -2.46
CA LYS A 64 -17.50 -20.88 -1.58
C LYS A 64 -17.73 -22.40 -1.63
N GLY A 65 -17.39 -23.08 -0.55
CA GLY A 65 -17.57 -24.52 -0.42
C GLY A 65 -16.28 -25.28 -0.21
N THR A 66 -16.38 -26.60 -0.09
CA THR A 66 -15.27 -27.53 0.14
C THR A 66 -14.95 -28.29 -1.14
N GLY A 67 -13.68 -28.60 -1.37
CA GLY A 67 -13.24 -29.40 -2.51
C GLY A 67 -11.91 -28.91 -3.07
N PRO A 68 -11.22 -29.72 -3.86
CA PRO A 68 -9.91 -29.34 -4.38
C PRO A 68 -10.02 -28.17 -5.35
N ILE A 69 -9.16 -27.16 -5.16
CA ILE A 69 -8.97 -26.05 -6.11
C ILE A 69 -7.79 -26.42 -7.03
N GLN A 70 -8.05 -26.44 -8.33
CA GLN A 70 -7.03 -26.67 -9.35
C GLN A 70 -6.59 -25.34 -9.93
N ASP A 71 -5.43 -24.86 -9.51
CA ASP A 71 -4.85 -23.59 -9.94
C ASP A 71 -3.66 -23.81 -10.88
N LYS A 72 -3.56 -22.99 -11.93
CA LYS A 72 -2.34 -22.93 -12.76
C LYS A 72 -1.44 -21.84 -12.25
N SER A 73 -0.17 -22.18 -12.03
CA SER A 73 0.82 -21.22 -11.56
C SER A 73 2.19 -21.50 -12.15
N ILE A 74 2.85 -20.45 -12.63
CA ILE A 74 4.26 -20.48 -13.06
C ILE A 74 5.22 -20.13 -11.91
N LEU A 75 4.71 -19.89 -10.71
CA LEU A 75 5.50 -19.47 -9.56
C LEU A 75 6.38 -20.62 -9.05
N THR A 76 7.51 -20.23 -8.48
CA THR A 76 8.43 -21.11 -7.77
C THR A 76 8.38 -20.84 -6.27
N ASP A 77 8.94 -21.76 -5.47
CA ASP A 77 9.02 -21.62 -4.00
C ASP A 77 7.67 -21.29 -3.35
N ILE A 78 6.62 -21.95 -3.84
CA ILE A 78 5.24 -21.75 -3.39
C ILE A 78 5.10 -22.19 -1.94
N ARG A 79 4.55 -21.29 -1.11
CA ARG A 79 4.24 -21.53 0.30
C ARG A 79 2.87 -21.01 0.67
N ASN A 80 2.11 -21.81 1.42
CA ASN A 80 0.88 -21.35 2.07
C ASN A 80 1.24 -20.30 3.13
N THR A 81 0.50 -19.21 3.21
CA THR A 81 0.74 -18.09 4.15
C THR A 81 -0.31 -18.00 5.25
N GLU A 82 -1.47 -18.59 5.04
CA GLU A 82 -2.58 -18.65 6.00
C GLU A 82 -3.23 -20.03 5.93
N GLY A 83 -3.46 -20.66 7.06
CA GLY A 83 -4.04 -21.99 7.14
C GLY A 83 -3.03 -23.15 6.98
N ASP A 84 -3.54 -24.37 6.97
CA ASP A 84 -2.77 -25.63 6.91
C ASP A 84 -3.02 -26.39 5.59
N GLU A 85 -3.64 -25.77 4.59
CA GLU A 85 -3.94 -26.41 3.31
C GLU A 85 -2.64 -26.75 2.56
N GLU A 86 -2.56 -28.01 2.18
CA GLU A 86 -1.47 -28.53 1.35
C GLU A 86 -1.88 -28.58 -0.12
N TYR A 87 -0.90 -28.51 -1.00
CA TYR A 87 -1.11 -28.73 -2.43
C TYR A 87 -0.26 -29.86 -2.96
N THR A 88 -0.73 -30.44 -4.05
CA THR A 88 0.02 -31.41 -4.85
C THR A 88 0.17 -30.89 -6.27
N VAL A 89 1.33 -31.12 -6.88
CA VAL A 89 1.57 -30.74 -8.28
C VAL A 89 1.14 -31.91 -9.15
N LEU A 90 0.17 -31.69 -10.04
CA LEU A 90 -0.30 -32.66 -11.01
C LEU A 90 0.69 -32.83 -12.17
N SER A 91 0.51 -33.87 -12.99
CA SER A 91 1.42 -34.19 -14.10
C SER A 91 1.52 -33.11 -15.18
N ASP A 92 0.54 -32.21 -15.27
CA ASP A 92 0.48 -31.07 -16.19
C ASP A 92 1.00 -29.75 -15.55
N GLY A 93 1.51 -29.83 -14.30
CA GLY A 93 2.01 -28.68 -13.54
C GLY A 93 0.92 -27.91 -12.77
N THR A 94 -0.34 -28.34 -12.83
CA THR A 94 -1.45 -27.72 -12.07
C THR A 94 -1.26 -27.98 -10.57
N LEU A 95 -1.48 -26.93 -9.75
CA LEU A 95 -1.51 -27.04 -8.30
C LEU A 95 -2.89 -27.48 -7.85
N SER A 96 -2.98 -28.61 -7.20
CA SER A 96 -4.22 -29.11 -6.60
C SER A 96 -4.20 -28.89 -5.09
N TRP A 97 -4.89 -27.84 -4.64
CA TRP A 97 -5.02 -27.47 -3.23
C TRP A 97 -6.16 -28.23 -2.56
N GLN A 98 -5.92 -28.66 -1.32
CA GLN A 98 -6.92 -29.34 -0.51
C GLN A 98 -7.74 -28.28 0.28
N ASN A 99 -8.78 -27.73 -0.36
CA ASN A 99 -9.58 -26.68 0.27
C ASN A 99 -10.59 -27.27 1.26
N GLN A 100 -10.64 -26.72 2.47
CA GLN A 100 -11.56 -27.08 3.57
C GLN A 100 -12.73 -26.11 3.73
N GLY A 101 -12.89 -25.14 2.84
CA GLY A 101 -13.99 -24.17 2.83
C GLY A 101 -13.57 -22.73 3.18
N GLU A 102 -12.27 -22.50 3.34
CA GLU A 102 -11.69 -21.18 3.54
C GLU A 102 -10.91 -20.74 2.30
N ASP A 103 -10.63 -19.45 2.17
CA ASP A 103 -9.80 -18.92 1.10
C ASP A 103 -8.37 -19.47 1.25
N ILE A 104 -7.72 -19.79 0.15
CA ILE A 104 -6.33 -20.26 0.17
C ILE A 104 -5.44 -19.06 -0.14
N HIS A 105 -4.53 -18.77 0.79
CA HIS A 105 -3.54 -17.71 0.68
C HIS A 105 -2.16 -18.32 0.49
N TYR A 106 -1.54 -18.07 -0.65
CA TYR A 106 -0.18 -18.52 -0.88
C TYR A 106 0.69 -17.45 -1.53
N LYS A 107 1.99 -17.60 -1.37
CA LYS A 107 3.01 -16.78 -2.04
C LYS A 107 3.95 -17.64 -2.82
N GLY A 108 4.53 -17.06 -3.86
CA GLY A 108 5.59 -17.67 -4.65
C GLY A 108 6.42 -16.62 -5.37
N ASN A 109 7.53 -17.04 -5.93
CA ASN A 109 8.48 -16.17 -6.62
C ASN A 109 8.30 -16.29 -8.14
N ALA A 110 8.54 -15.17 -8.85
CA ALA A 110 8.57 -15.13 -10.30
C ALA A 110 9.89 -14.52 -10.83
N ASP A 111 10.18 -14.74 -12.10
CA ASP A 111 11.33 -14.10 -12.75
C ASP A 111 11.08 -12.58 -12.88
N PRO A 112 11.99 -11.72 -12.40
CA PRO A 112 11.90 -10.27 -12.58
C PRO A 112 11.76 -9.82 -14.04
N ALA A 113 12.25 -10.59 -15.00
CA ALA A 113 12.10 -10.29 -16.42
C ALA A 113 10.66 -10.46 -16.94
N SER A 114 9.82 -11.22 -16.22
CA SER A 114 8.44 -11.54 -16.61
C SER A 114 7.43 -10.43 -16.32
N VAL A 115 7.78 -9.44 -15.48
CA VAL A 115 6.85 -8.35 -15.17
C VAL A 115 6.42 -7.57 -16.42
N PRO A 116 5.15 -7.16 -16.50
CA PRO A 116 4.60 -6.56 -17.72
C PRO A 116 5.02 -5.12 -17.96
N MET A 117 5.36 -4.39 -16.90
CA MET A 117 5.79 -3.02 -16.98
C MET A 117 7.27 -2.89 -16.66
N GLU A 118 8.04 -2.30 -17.56
CA GLU A 118 9.41 -1.87 -17.31
C GLU A 118 9.38 -0.40 -16.90
N ILE A 119 10.00 -0.10 -15.78
CA ILE A 119 10.09 1.27 -15.25
C ILE A 119 11.57 1.65 -15.25
N ASP A 120 11.88 2.72 -15.95
CA ASP A 120 13.23 3.31 -15.99
C ASP A 120 13.21 4.63 -15.22
N VAL A 121 13.99 4.71 -14.12
CA VAL A 121 14.10 5.92 -13.32
C VAL A 121 15.46 6.56 -13.56
N SER A 122 15.45 7.74 -14.13
CA SER A 122 16.67 8.53 -14.39
C SER A 122 16.76 9.72 -13.43
N TYR A 123 17.98 10.03 -13.05
CA TYR A 123 18.30 11.11 -12.11
C TYR A 123 19.27 12.09 -12.75
N THR A 124 18.93 13.38 -12.70
CA THR A 124 19.77 14.46 -13.20
C THR A 124 19.95 15.50 -12.11
N MET A 125 21.19 15.83 -11.76
CA MET A 125 21.49 16.87 -10.80
C MET A 125 22.29 17.99 -11.49
N ASP A 126 21.81 19.22 -11.40
CA ASP A 126 22.40 20.39 -12.05
C ASP A 126 22.65 20.19 -13.57
N GLY A 127 21.72 19.47 -14.22
CA GLY A 127 21.80 19.15 -15.65
C GLY A 127 22.71 17.97 -16.01
N VAL A 128 23.29 17.28 -15.03
CA VAL A 128 24.19 16.13 -15.24
C VAL A 128 23.48 14.83 -14.85
N ILE A 129 23.34 13.90 -15.78
CA ILE A 129 22.82 12.55 -15.51
C ILE A 129 23.77 11.82 -14.57
N SER A 130 23.22 11.22 -13.53
CA SER A 130 23.99 10.54 -12.48
C SER A 130 23.28 9.27 -12.01
N THR A 131 24.05 8.36 -11.40
CA THR A 131 23.44 7.21 -10.73
C THR A 131 22.83 7.63 -9.38
N PRO A 132 21.72 7.00 -8.93
CA PRO A 132 21.10 7.33 -7.65
C PRO A 132 22.09 7.34 -6.48
N GLN A 133 22.94 6.30 -6.39
CA GLN A 133 23.95 6.14 -5.32
C GLN A 133 25.01 7.25 -5.35
N ALA A 134 25.32 7.80 -6.53
CA ALA A 134 26.28 8.90 -6.64
C ALA A 134 25.69 10.24 -6.22
N LEU A 135 24.36 10.33 -6.05
CA LEU A 135 23.63 11.52 -5.64
C LEU A 135 23.33 11.56 -4.15
N ALA A 136 23.41 10.43 -3.46
CA ALA A 136 23.20 10.37 -2.01
C ALA A 136 24.07 11.38 -1.28
N GLY A 137 23.49 12.13 -0.33
CA GLY A 137 24.14 13.18 0.45
C GLY A 137 24.47 14.45 -0.33
N LYS A 138 24.15 14.59 -1.63
CA LYS A 138 24.43 15.78 -2.42
C LYS A 138 23.29 16.78 -2.38
N SER A 139 23.64 18.04 -2.64
CA SER A 139 22.68 19.15 -2.74
C SER A 139 22.78 19.78 -4.11
N GLY A 140 21.64 20.21 -4.67
CA GLY A 140 21.56 20.83 -5.99
C GLY A 140 20.16 20.79 -6.56
N HIS A 141 20.00 21.13 -7.82
CA HIS A 141 18.74 21.00 -8.55
C HIS A 141 18.60 19.60 -9.12
N LEU A 142 17.67 18.82 -8.57
CA LEU A 142 17.42 17.43 -8.93
C LEU A 142 16.21 17.29 -9.85
N VAL A 143 16.34 16.48 -10.89
CA VAL A 143 15.24 15.98 -11.69
C VAL A 143 15.21 14.46 -11.59
N ILE A 144 14.05 13.91 -11.20
CA ILE A 144 13.78 12.47 -11.19
C ILE A 144 12.72 12.23 -12.26
N ARG A 145 13.02 11.40 -13.24
CA ARG A 145 12.12 11.07 -14.33
C ARG A 145 11.86 9.59 -14.38
N PHE A 146 10.60 9.23 -14.42
CA PHE A 146 10.08 7.87 -14.57
C PHE A 146 9.57 7.70 -16.00
N ASP A 147 10.20 6.85 -16.75
CA ASP A 147 9.76 6.40 -18.07
C ASP A 147 9.19 4.99 -17.96
N TYR A 148 8.04 4.74 -18.59
CA TYR A 148 7.32 3.49 -18.48
C TYR A 148 7.22 2.81 -19.83
N LYS A 149 7.45 1.49 -19.85
CA LYS A 149 7.33 0.69 -21.05
C LYS A 149 6.45 -0.53 -20.79
N ASN A 150 5.28 -0.50 -21.37
CA ASN A 150 4.38 -1.64 -21.39
C ASN A 150 4.93 -2.70 -22.36
N LYS A 151 5.18 -3.91 -21.85
CA LYS A 151 5.70 -5.05 -22.63
C LYS A 151 4.60 -5.99 -23.12
N LEU A 152 3.36 -5.79 -22.67
CA LEU A 152 2.25 -6.67 -23.01
C LEU A 152 1.54 -6.16 -24.27
N GLU A 153 1.58 -6.95 -25.31
CA GLU A 153 0.78 -6.77 -26.50
C GLU A 153 -0.13 -7.97 -26.73
N ARG A 154 -1.31 -7.74 -27.23
CA ARG A 154 -2.28 -8.76 -27.64
C ARG A 154 -2.76 -8.50 -29.04
N THR A 155 -3.03 -9.59 -29.75
CA THR A 155 -3.67 -9.54 -31.05
C THR A 155 -5.13 -9.93 -30.88
N VAL A 156 -6.02 -8.99 -31.18
CA VAL A 156 -7.47 -9.08 -30.94
C VAL A 156 -8.22 -8.83 -32.25
N GLU A 157 -9.32 -9.54 -32.45
CA GLU A 157 -10.21 -9.31 -33.60
C GLU A 157 -11.36 -8.39 -33.21
N VAL A 158 -11.55 -7.30 -33.96
CA VAL A 158 -12.69 -6.41 -33.86
C VAL A 158 -13.38 -6.39 -35.20
N GLY A 159 -14.59 -6.91 -35.24
CA GLY A 159 -15.31 -7.11 -36.51
C GLY A 159 -14.58 -8.08 -37.46
N LYS A 160 -14.06 -7.57 -38.56
CA LYS A 160 -13.29 -8.35 -39.57
C LYS A 160 -11.81 -7.96 -39.61
N LYS A 161 -11.39 -7.09 -38.75
CA LYS A 161 -10.01 -6.60 -38.68
C LYS A 161 -9.29 -7.16 -37.48
N THR A 162 -7.99 -7.36 -37.59
CA THR A 162 -7.11 -7.81 -36.53
C THR A 162 -6.26 -6.64 -36.07
N TYR A 163 -6.24 -6.39 -34.75
CA TYR A 163 -5.49 -5.32 -34.12
C TYR A 163 -4.43 -5.92 -33.19
N THR A 164 -3.21 -5.41 -33.25
CA THR A 164 -2.19 -5.68 -32.24
C THR A 164 -2.07 -4.44 -31.36
N VAL A 165 -2.51 -4.57 -30.13
CA VAL A 165 -2.63 -3.46 -29.18
C VAL A 165 -1.93 -3.80 -27.86
N PRO A 166 -1.45 -2.82 -27.10
CA PRO A 166 -1.00 -3.04 -25.75
C PRO A 166 -2.20 -3.43 -24.84
N VAL A 167 -1.95 -4.28 -23.85
CA VAL A 167 -2.88 -4.44 -22.73
C VAL A 167 -2.99 -3.07 -22.02
N PRO A 168 -4.19 -2.55 -21.76
CA PRO A 168 -4.35 -1.20 -21.20
C PRO A 168 -3.92 -1.13 -19.73
N LEU A 169 -2.63 -1.00 -19.50
CA LEU A 169 -2.06 -0.84 -18.17
C LEU A 169 -2.01 0.64 -17.78
N MET A 170 -2.59 0.99 -16.64
CA MET A 170 -2.38 2.27 -15.99
C MET A 170 -1.29 2.13 -14.94
N ALA A 171 -0.39 3.10 -14.83
CA ALA A 171 0.59 3.16 -13.77
C ALA A 171 0.42 4.45 -12.95
N MET A 172 0.37 4.29 -11.63
CA MET A 172 0.34 5.39 -10.68
C MET A 172 1.57 5.33 -9.79
N THR A 173 2.41 6.35 -9.83
CA THR A 173 3.65 6.44 -9.07
C THR A 173 3.54 7.44 -7.94
N LEU A 174 4.03 7.04 -6.78
CA LEU A 174 4.04 7.78 -5.52
C LEU A 174 5.50 7.96 -5.10
N VAL A 175 5.88 9.19 -4.81
CA VAL A 175 7.22 9.54 -4.32
C VAL A 175 7.10 10.39 -3.07
N PRO A 176 7.47 9.86 -1.88
CA PRO A 176 7.49 10.64 -0.66
C PRO A 176 8.57 11.72 -0.74
N LEU A 177 8.23 12.92 -0.31
CA LEU A 177 9.09 14.09 -0.32
C LEU A 177 9.26 14.58 1.12
N ASP A 178 10.43 14.38 1.68
CA ASP A 178 10.80 14.94 2.98
C ASP A 178 11.11 16.45 2.81
N GLU A 179 10.45 17.33 3.57
CA GLU A 179 10.65 18.79 3.47
C GLU A 179 12.03 19.25 3.91
N ASP A 180 12.72 18.47 4.73
CA ASP A 180 14.13 18.74 5.08
C ASP A 180 15.08 18.48 3.90
N VAL A 181 14.66 17.63 2.95
CA VAL A 181 15.44 17.23 1.77
C VAL A 181 14.98 17.98 0.52
N PHE A 182 13.66 18.05 0.28
CA PHE A 182 13.08 18.56 -0.97
C PHE A 182 12.42 19.93 -0.78
N SER A 183 12.74 20.87 -1.66
CA SER A 183 12.13 22.19 -1.73
C SER A 183 11.86 22.60 -3.18
N ASN A 184 11.00 23.61 -3.39
CA ASN A 184 10.64 24.13 -4.73
C ASN A 184 10.17 23.03 -5.71
N VAL A 185 9.45 22.03 -5.21
CA VAL A 185 9.03 20.86 -5.99
C VAL A 185 8.05 21.25 -7.09
N LYS A 186 8.31 20.78 -8.30
CA LYS A 186 7.42 20.81 -9.46
C LYS A 186 7.29 19.41 -10.03
N VAL A 187 6.13 19.10 -10.58
CA VAL A 187 5.88 17.81 -11.22
C VAL A 187 5.31 18.02 -12.62
N THR A 188 5.65 17.09 -13.52
CA THR A 188 5.04 16.97 -14.84
C THR A 188 4.26 15.66 -14.89
N ASN A 189 3.05 15.71 -15.41
CA ASN A 189 2.11 14.58 -15.49
C ASN A 189 1.76 14.02 -14.09
N GLY A 190 1.56 14.93 -13.13
CA GLY A 190 1.24 14.58 -11.76
C GLY A 190 0.93 15.79 -10.89
N LYS A 191 0.78 15.53 -9.60
CA LYS A 191 0.53 16.56 -8.58
C LYS A 191 1.41 16.32 -7.35
N VAL A 192 1.66 17.39 -6.59
CA VAL A 192 2.24 17.31 -5.24
C VAL A 192 1.11 17.47 -4.23
N ILE A 193 0.97 16.48 -3.37
CA ILE A 193 0.06 16.48 -2.23
C ILE A 193 0.90 16.87 -1.01
N SER A 194 0.71 18.08 -0.47
CA SER A 194 1.43 18.54 0.72
C SER A 194 0.78 17.97 1.99
N MET A 195 1.58 17.47 2.91
CA MET A 195 1.21 17.02 4.26
C MET A 195 1.95 17.91 5.26
N ASP A 196 1.59 17.87 6.55
CA ASP A 196 2.05 18.84 7.55
C ASP A 196 3.59 19.01 7.60
N ASP A 197 4.37 17.94 7.53
CA ASP A 197 5.85 17.96 7.55
C ASP A 197 6.46 17.18 6.37
N SER A 198 5.69 16.93 5.29
CA SER A 198 6.16 16.14 4.14
C SER A 198 5.27 16.40 2.92
N GLY A 199 5.73 16.01 1.76
CA GLY A 199 4.96 16.00 0.52
C GLY A 199 4.85 14.60 -0.07
N LEU A 200 3.87 14.40 -0.93
CA LEU A 200 3.75 13.21 -1.76
C LEU A 200 3.60 13.65 -3.22
N ALA A 201 4.58 13.35 -4.06
CA ALA A 201 4.40 13.52 -5.50
C ALA A 201 3.67 12.30 -6.06
N VAL A 202 2.59 12.53 -6.80
CA VAL A 202 1.76 11.51 -7.41
C VAL A 202 1.70 11.74 -8.91
N GLY A 203 2.12 10.75 -9.70
CA GLY A 203 2.02 10.75 -11.16
C GLY A 203 1.12 9.63 -11.64
N MET A 204 0.35 9.87 -12.71
CA MET A 204 -0.47 8.86 -13.37
C MET A 204 -0.19 8.87 -14.86
N VAL A 205 0.06 7.68 -15.43
CA VAL A 205 0.47 7.52 -16.83
C VAL A 205 -0.22 6.33 -17.49
N LEU A 206 -0.37 6.41 -18.80
CA LEU A 206 -1.00 5.41 -19.67
C LEU A 206 -0.01 4.96 -20.77
N PRO A 207 0.98 4.10 -20.44
CA PRO A 207 2.05 3.78 -21.35
C PRO A 207 1.59 3.03 -22.59
N GLY A 208 1.90 3.58 -23.77
CA GLY A 208 1.58 3.02 -25.08
C GLY A 208 0.24 3.47 -25.67
N PHE A 209 -0.59 4.20 -24.93
CA PHE A 209 -1.88 4.69 -25.43
C PHE A 209 -1.71 5.74 -26.51
N SER A 210 -0.86 6.73 -26.33
CA SER A 210 -0.62 7.81 -27.28
C SER A 210 -0.25 7.27 -28.66
N LYS A 211 0.67 6.30 -28.70
CA LYS A 211 1.14 5.67 -29.93
C LYS A 211 0.04 4.91 -30.66
N VAL A 212 -0.80 4.17 -29.94
CA VAL A 212 -1.80 3.26 -30.52
C VAL A 212 -3.06 3.99 -30.94
N LEU A 213 -3.52 4.92 -30.11
CA LEU A 213 -4.69 5.74 -30.43
C LEU A 213 -4.39 6.79 -31.49
N ASN A 214 -3.14 7.25 -31.63
CA ASN A 214 -2.71 8.23 -32.63
C ASN A 214 -3.64 9.44 -32.69
N LEU A 215 -4.04 9.98 -31.54
CA LEU A 215 -4.98 11.09 -31.42
C LEU A 215 -4.52 12.34 -32.20
N GLN A 216 -3.20 12.54 -32.31
CA GLN A 216 -2.60 13.64 -33.10
C GLN A 216 -2.94 13.57 -34.59
N SER A 217 -3.49 12.45 -35.08
CA SER A 217 -4.00 12.35 -36.46
C SER A 217 -5.32 13.07 -36.68
N LEU A 218 -6.01 13.44 -35.63
CA LEU A 218 -7.25 14.19 -35.63
C LEU A 218 -6.93 15.70 -35.57
N SER A 219 -7.64 16.48 -36.40
CA SER A 219 -7.34 17.92 -36.59
C SER A 219 -7.71 18.82 -35.38
N TYR A 220 -8.24 18.26 -34.29
CA TYR A 220 -8.72 18.99 -33.09
C TYR A 220 -8.18 18.45 -31.77
N THR A 221 -7.31 17.43 -31.81
CA THR A 221 -6.68 16.86 -30.62
C THR A 221 -5.19 17.19 -30.56
N GLU A 222 -4.75 18.27 -31.23
CA GLU A 222 -3.34 18.70 -31.22
C GLU A 222 -2.83 18.99 -29.82
N ASP A 223 -3.71 19.36 -28.88
CA ASP A 223 -3.41 19.68 -27.49
C ASP A 223 -3.69 18.50 -26.53
N VAL A 224 -4.20 17.35 -27.01
CA VAL A 224 -4.47 16.19 -26.15
C VAL A 224 -3.19 15.38 -26.00
N ASP A 225 -2.56 15.48 -24.86
CA ASP A 225 -1.37 14.72 -24.48
C ASP A 225 -1.75 13.62 -23.48
N ILE A 226 -1.55 12.35 -23.86
CA ILE A 226 -1.72 11.22 -22.96
C ILE A 226 -0.40 11.03 -22.20
N PRO A 227 -0.41 11.13 -20.85
CA PRO A 227 0.81 11.02 -20.07
C PRO A 227 1.47 9.65 -20.23
N GLU A 228 2.72 9.61 -20.66
CA GLU A 228 3.53 8.38 -20.81
C GLU A 228 4.77 8.38 -19.89
N TYR A 229 5.05 9.48 -19.21
CA TYR A 229 6.12 9.61 -18.24
C TYR A 229 5.68 10.47 -17.05
N PHE A 230 6.37 10.34 -15.93
CA PHE A 230 6.21 11.19 -14.76
C PHE A 230 7.54 11.82 -14.39
N GLU A 231 7.56 13.10 -14.05
CA GLU A 231 8.80 13.80 -13.73
C GLU A 231 8.63 14.71 -12.52
N ILE A 232 9.64 14.69 -11.64
CA ILE A 232 9.76 15.55 -10.47
C ILE A 232 11.01 16.41 -10.64
N SER A 233 10.87 17.72 -10.46
CA SER A 233 11.97 18.68 -10.43
C SER A 233 11.94 19.40 -9.09
N ALA A 234 13.05 19.41 -8.35
CA ALA A 234 13.13 19.99 -7.01
C ALA A 234 14.55 20.50 -6.71
N ASP A 235 14.66 21.42 -5.77
CA ASP A 235 15.95 21.74 -5.14
C ASP A 235 16.09 20.82 -3.92
N VAL A 236 17.22 20.12 -3.81
CA VAL A 236 17.49 19.17 -2.73
C VAL A 236 18.70 19.54 -1.90
N THR A 237 18.62 19.21 -0.61
CA THR A 237 19.71 19.35 0.35
C THR A 237 19.95 17.99 0.99
N ASP A 238 21.21 17.51 0.97
CA ASP A 238 21.60 16.23 1.55
C ASP A 238 20.71 15.08 1.03
N PHE A 239 20.61 14.94 -0.31
CA PHE A 239 19.65 14.10 -1.00
C PHE A 239 19.61 12.67 -0.47
N SER A 240 18.44 12.25 -0.06
CA SER A 240 18.08 10.87 0.24
C SER A 240 16.64 10.60 -0.21
N LEU A 241 16.33 9.36 -0.49
CA LEU A 241 14.97 8.94 -0.88
C LEU A 241 14.70 7.58 -0.28
N ASP A 242 13.69 7.48 0.58
CA ASP A 242 13.38 6.23 1.29
C ASP A 242 12.93 5.13 0.32
N PHE A 243 12.01 5.46 -0.60
CA PHE A 243 11.50 4.54 -1.63
C PHE A 243 10.70 5.33 -2.68
N THR A 244 10.35 4.67 -3.77
CA THR A 244 9.23 5.06 -4.64
C THR A 244 8.30 3.88 -4.81
N ALA A 245 6.99 4.11 -4.89
CA ALA A 245 6.02 3.05 -5.12
C ALA A 245 5.24 3.32 -6.40
N THR A 246 5.09 2.29 -7.26
CA THR A 246 4.27 2.37 -8.46
C THR A 246 3.27 1.22 -8.47
N VAL A 247 1.99 1.56 -8.53
CA VAL A 247 0.90 0.60 -8.73
C VAL A 247 0.57 0.52 -10.20
N VAL A 248 0.49 -0.70 -10.75
CA VAL A 248 0.11 -0.94 -12.14
C VAL A 248 -1.08 -1.89 -12.19
N SER A 249 -2.11 -1.53 -12.96
CA SER A 249 -3.33 -2.33 -13.10
C SER A 249 -3.85 -2.35 -14.54
N PRO A 250 -4.44 -3.47 -15.00
CA PRO A 250 -5.02 -3.61 -16.34
C PRO A 250 -6.45 -3.08 -16.47
N GLY A 251 -7.20 -2.84 -15.37
CA GLY A 251 -8.66 -2.65 -15.37
C GLY A 251 -9.19 -1.29 -15.86
N LEU A 252 -8.37 -0.46 -16.50
CA LEU A 252 -8.77 0.91 -16.88
C LEU A 252 -10.00 0.99 -17.79
N LEU A 253 -10.19 0.01 -18.67
CA LEU A 253 -11.27 0.02 -19.67
C LEU A 253 -12.38 -1.01 -19.38
N ASP A 254 -12.35 -1.65 -18.20
CA ASP A 254 -13.27 -2.76 -17.88
C ASP A 254 -14.74 -2.30 -17.78
N ASP A 255 -14.95 -1.09 -17.28
CA ASP A 255 -16.30 -0.53 -17.07
C ASP A 255 -16.89 0.16 -18.33
N MET A 256 -16.14 0.25 -19.42
CA MET A 256 -16.67 0.75 -20.69
C MET A 256 -17.47 -0.34 -21.40
N ASP A 257 -18.70 -0.06 -21.83
CA ASP A 257 -19.45 -1.00 -22.66
C ASP A 257 -18.95 -0.98 -24.11
N GLU A 258 -18.81 -2.17 -24.74
CA GLU A 258 -18.39 -2.22 -26.14
C GLU A 258 -19.38 -1.53 -27.09
N GLU A 259 -20.67 -1.51 -26.70
CA GLU A 259 -21.73 -0.81 -27.45
C GLU A 259 -21.50 0.70 -27.48
N ASP A 260 -20.96 1.27 -26.40
CA ASP A 260 -20.61 2.70 -26.31
C ASP A 260 -19.43 3.07 -27.23
N LEU A 261 -18.66 2.06 -27.64
CA LEU A 261 -17.54 2.20 -28.58
C LEU A 261 -17.95 1.89 -30.04
N ASP A 262 -19.21 1.60 -30.32
CA ASP A 262 -19.72 1.45 -31.69
C ASP A 262 -19.97 2.82 -32.31
N ALA A 263 -19.04 3.30 -33.13
CA ALA A 263 -19.30 4.46 -33.97
C ALA A 263 -20.31 4.08 -35.07
N ASP A 264 -21.60 4.22 -34.79
CA ASP A 264 -22.59 4.28 -35.83
C ASP A 264 -22.28 5.51 -36.72
N ASN A 265 -22.32 5.34 -38.04
CA ASN A 265 -22.01 6.38 -39.02
C ASN A 265 -22.95 7.60 -38.98
N ASP A 266 -23.71 7.76 -37.93
CA ASP A 266 -24.54 8.92 -37.63
C ASP A 266 -23.83 9.84 -36.63
N PHE A 267 -23.39 11.00 -37.08
CA PHE A 267 -22.62 11.98 -36.31
C PHE A 267 -23.33 12.47 -35.06
N ASP A 268 -24.66 12.41 -35.00
CA ASP A 268 -25.44 12.68 -33.80
C ASP A 268 -25.27 11.55 -32.77
N GLY A 269 -25.07 10.30 -33.22
CA GLY A 269 -24.71 9.15 -32.37
C GLY A 269 -23.32 9.29 -31.75
N THR A 270 -22.32 9.59 -32.57
CA THR A 270 -20.90 9.68 -32.11
C THR A 270 -20.70 10.76 -31.03
N ALA A 271 -21.49 11.84 -31.07
CA ALA A 271 -21.50 12.84 -29.99
C ALA A 271 -22.07 12.27 -28.70
N GLY A 272 -23.09 11.39 -28.79
CA GLY A 272 -23.67 10.65 -27.66
C GLY A 272 -22.70 9.61 -27.10
N ASP A 273 -21.91 8.95 -27.95
CA ASP A 273 -20.95 7.93 -27.55
C ASP A 273 -19.75 8.54 -26.82
N ILE A 274 -19.29 9.73 -27.24
CA ILE A 274 -18.27 10.49 -26.52
C ILE A 274 -18.83 10.96 -25.15
N ASP A 275 -20.07 11.44 -25.12
CA ASP A 275 -20.75 11.79 -23.85
C ASP A 275 -20.87 10.55 -22.94
N SER A 276 -21.23 9.38 -23.49
CA SER A 276 -21.33 8.12 -22.73
C SER A 276 -19.97 7.64 -22.22
N ALA A 277 -18.92 7.73 -23.05
CA ALA A 277 -17.55 7.43 -22.62
C ALA A 277 -17.07 8.40 -21.50
N MET A 278 -17.44 9.68 -21.60
CA MET A 278 -17.17 10.68 -20.57
C MET A 278 -17.97 10.41 -19.29
N ASP A 279 -19.23 9.99 -19.40
CA ASP A 279 -20.05 9.59 -18.28
C ASP A 279 -19.44 8.36 -17.56
N THR A 280 -18.95 7.37 -18.31
CA THR A 280 -18.25 6.21 -17.76
C THR A 280 -16.95 6.61 -17.05
N MET A 281 -16.17 7.51 -17.62
CA MET A 281 -14.97 8.05 -16.95
C MET A 281 -15.35 8.84 -15.69
N TYR A 282 -16.48 9.55 -15.72
CA TYR A 282 -16.98 10.28 -14.57
C TYR A 282 -17.45 9.35 -13.46
N GLU A 283 -18.18 8.27 -13.81
CA GLU A 283 -18.59 7.22 -12.87
C GLU A 283 -17.39 6.50 -12.28
N GLY A 284 -16.37 6.15 -13.08
CA GLY A 284 -15.12 5.58 -12.59
C GLY A 284 -14.36 6.50 -11.62
N ALA A 285 -14.42 7.81 -11.83
CA ALA A 285 -13.88 8.79 -10.88
C ALA A 285 -14.71 8.85 -9.58
N ASP A 286 -16.04 8.69 -9.65
CA ASP A 286 -16.90 8.57 -8.47
C ASP A 286 -16.62 7.27 -7.69
N ASP A 287 -16.47 6.14 -8.36
CA ASP A 287 -16.10 4.87 -7.74
C ASP A 287 -14.73 4.96 -7.05
N LEU A 288 -13.75 5.64 -7.67
CA LEU A 288 -12.46 5.91 -7.05
C LEU A 288 -12.61 6.78 -5.79
N LYS A 289 -13.47 7.81 -5.85
CA LYS A 289 -13.79 8.64 -4.68
C LYS A 289 -14.34 7.79 -3.53
N ASP A 290 -15.35 6.96 -3.83
CA ASP A 290 -15.99 6.10 -2.83
C ASP A 290 -14.99 5.09 -2.22
N ALA A 291 -14.09 4.54 -3.03
CA ALA A 291 -13.03 3.65 -2.56
C ALA A 291 -12.06 4.37 -1.61
N VAL A 292 -11.65 5.60 -1.94
CA VAL A 292 -10.79 6.43 -1.09
C VAL A 292 -11.47 6.76 0.23
N GLU A 293 -12.76 7.12 0.22
CA GLU A 293 -13.55 7.38 1.43
C GLU A 293 -13.64 6.14 2.33
N GLN A 294 -13.85 4.95 1.76
CA GLN A 294 -13.89 3.70 2.51
C GLN A 294 -12.58 3.39 3.23
N VAL A 295 -11.46 3.73 2.63
CA VAL A 295 -10.15 3.53 3.24
C VAL A 295 -9.86 4.59 4.29
N GLU A 296 -10.28 5.83 4.08
CA GLU A 296 -10.23 6.85 5.14
C GLU A 296 -10.97 6.37 6.39
N ASP A 297 -12.16 5.80 6.21
CA ASP A 297 -12.95 5.21 7.29
C ASP A 297 -12.24 4.02 7.94
N GLY A 298 -11.69 3.10 7.14
CA GLY A 298 -10.91 1.96 7.62
C GLY A 298 -9.68 2.37 8.44
N LEU A 299 -8.94 3.37 7.98
CA LEU A 299 -7.82 3.96 8.73
C LEU A 299 -8.29 4.58 10.04
N GLY A 300 -9.45 5.25 10.06
CA GLY A 300 -10.05 5.77 11.29
C GLY A 300 -10.29 4.70 12.34
N VAL A 301 -10.75 3.52 11.92
CA VAL A 301 -10.92 2.34 12.79
C VAL A 301 -9.58 1.85 13.33
N ILE A 302 -8.56 1.72 12.47
CA ILE A 302 -7.21 1.28 12.86
C ILE A 302 -6.60 2.25 13.87
N VAL A 303 -6.63 3.56 13.61
CA VAL A 303 -6.12 4.59 14.53
C VAL A 303 -6.81 4.49 15.90
N THR A 304 -8.12 4.28 15.90
CA THR A 304 -8.89 4.13 17.15
C THR A 304 -8.48 2.87 17.92
N ALA A 305 -8.30 1.74 17.23
CA ALA A 305 -7.85 0.49 17.84
C ALA A 305 -6.43 0.61 18.41
N LEU A 306 -5.51 1.23 17.68
CA LEU A 306 -4.13 1.49 18.13
C LEU A 306 -4.11 2.41 19.36
N LYS A 307 -4.93 3.46 19.40
CA LYS A 307 -5.06 4.36 20.54
C LYS A 307 -5.54 3.61 21.78
N THR A 308 -6.56 2.78 21.65
CA THR A 308 -7.06 1.93 22.75
C THR A 308 -5.98 0.96 23.25
N GLY A 309 -5.15 0.42 22.34
CA GLY A 309 -4.01 -0.42 22.69
C GLY A 309 -2.99 0.32 23.57
N VAL A 310 -2.60 1.54 23.21
CA VAL A 310 -1.68 2.38 24.01
C VAL A 310 -2.26 2.69 25.39
N GLU A 311 -3.53 3.08 25.44
CA GLU A 311 -4.21 3.37 26.71
C GLU A 311 -4.23 2.13 27.62
N THR A 312 -4.48 0.95 27.05
CA THR A 312 -4.45 -0.33 27.78
C THR A 312 -3.06 -0.66 28.32
N LEU A 313 -2.01 -0.52 27.50
CA LEU A 313 -0.62 -0.73 27.94
C LEU A 313 -0.23 0.24 29.05
N SER A 314 -0.61 1.50 28.94
CA SER A 314 -0.37 2.53 29.95
C SER A 314 -1.07 2.19 31.28
N ALA A 315 -2.33 1.73 31.22
CA ALA A 315 -3.07 1.29 32.39
C ALA A 315 -2.46 0.05 33.05
N GLN A 316 -1.98 -0.91 32.26
CA GLN A 316 -1.27 -2.10 32.76
C GLN A 316 0.02 -1.73 33.46
N ASN A 317 0.84 -0.83 32.89
CA ASN A 317 2.06 -0.34 33.53
C ASN A 317 1.78 0.33 34.88
N LYS A 318 0.72 1.16 34.93
CA LYS A 318 0.32 1.82 36.19
C LYS A 318 -0.14 0.80 37.24
N ASN A 319 -0.85 -0.25 36.84
CA ASN A 319 -1.30 -1.30 37.76
C ASN A 319 -0.13 -2.16 38.24
N LEU A 320 0.82 -2.50 37.35
CA LEU A 320 2.07 -3.17 37.74
C LEU A 320 2.82 -2.35 38.78
N GLY A 321 3.06 -1.07 38.53
CA GLY A 321 3.72 -0.17 39.47
C GLY A 321 3.04 -0.14 40.85
N ARG A 322 1.70 -0.11 40.89
CA ARG A 322 0.95 -0.15 42.16
C ARG A 322 1.09 -1.48 42.91
N LEU A 323 1.03 -2.60 42.18
CA LEU A 323 1.20 -3.92 42.77
C LEU A 323 2.58 -4.06 43.42
N PHE A 324 3.61 -3.57 42.71
CA PHE A 324 4.99 -3.63 43.22
C PHE A 324 5.24 -2.69 44.37
N ALA A 325 4.67 -1.50 44.38
CA ALA A 325 4.78 -0.59 45.53
C ALA A 325 4.24 -1.19 46.84
N GLN A 326 3.36 -2.21 46.75
CA GLN A 326 2.87 -2.92 47.94
C GLN A 326 3.88 -3.89 48.53
N PHE A 327 4.90 -4.31 47.77
CA PHE A 327 5.93 -5.24 48.22
C PHE A 327 7.24 -4.53 48.65
N GLN A 328 7.47 -3.29 48.17
CA GLN A 328 8.73 -2.58 48.42
C GLN A 328 8.88 -2.19 49.90
N ILE A 329 10.10 -2.33 50.38
CA ILE A 329 10.53 -1.73 51.68
C ILE A 329 10.69 -0.24 51.41
N PRO A 330 10.01 0.66 52.16
CA PRO A 330 10.25 2.09 52.05
C PRO A 330 11.74 2.38 52.28
N LYS A 331 12.43 2.96 51.28
CA LYS A 331 13.79 3.45 51.52
C LYS A 331 13.67 4.68 52.41
N ASP A 332 14.41 4.68 53.55
CA ASP A 332 14.53 5.85 54.39
C ASP A 332 14.92 7.07 53.56
N ASP A 333 14.01 7.98 53.39
CA ASP A 333 14.28 9.30 52.81
C ASP A 333 14.59 10.25 53.99
N PRO A 334 15.84 10.75 54.13
CA PRO A 334 16.20 11.66 55.22
C PRO A 334 15.44 12.99 55.24
N GLN A 335 14.57 13.25 54.26
CA GLN A 335 13.83 14.51 54.08
C GLN A 335 12.34 14.41 54.44
N THR A 336 11.80 13.24 54.73
CA THR A 336 10.41 13.07 55.16
C THR A 336 10.35 12.79 56.67
N PRO A 337 9.76 13.66 57.53
CA PRO A 337 9.64 13.36 58.95
C PRO A 337 8.53 12.34 59.17
N ASP A 338 8.92 11.24 59.91
CA ASP A 338 8.07 10.32 60.69
C ASP A 338 6.60 10.08 60.21
N ILE A 339 6.40 9.70 58.97
CA ILE A 339 5.19 8.96 58.57
C ILE A 339 5.60 7.48 58.64
N ASP A 340 4.98 6.71 59.54
CA ASP A 340 5.20 5.27 59.67
C ASP A 340 4.63 4.53 58.43
N GLU A 341 5.27 4.75 57.26
CA GLU A 341 4.96 4.08 56.02
C GLU A 341 5.29 2.58 56.07
N SER A 342 5.99 2.14 57.12
CA SER A 342 6.42 0.77 57.33
C SER A 342 5.26 -0.23 57.48
N GLN A 343 4.06 0.24 57.83
CA GLN A 343 2.92 -0.65 58.07
C GLN A 343 2.05 -0.87 56.78
N THR A 344 2.30 -0.17 55.70
CA THR A 344 1.48 -0.28 54.49
C THR A 344 1.96 -1.33 53.51
N THR A 345 3.22 -1.75 53.59
CA THR A 345 3.79 -2.79 52.73
C THR A 345 3.93 -4.12 53.47
N LEU A 346 3.97 -5.24 52.72
CA LEU A 346 4.19 -6.57 53.34
C LEU A 346 5.53 -6.64 54.07
N ALA A 347 6.59 -6.07 53.51
CA ALA A 347 7.89 -5.97 54.14
C ALA A 347 7.85 -5.17 55.46
N GLY A 348 7.14 -4.03 55.45
CA GLY A 348 6.93 -3.22 56.67
C GLY A 348 6.12 -3.93 57.76
N GLN A 349 5.11 -4.72 57.39
CA GLN A 349 4.33 -5.53 58.32
C GLN A 349 5.17 -6.64 58.96
N ILE A 350 6.05 -7.28 58.18
CA ILE A 350 6.97 -8.29 58.70
C ILE A 350 8.02 -7.66 59.62
N GLU A 351 8.57 -6.51 59.29
CA GLU A 351 9.50 -5.78 60.17
C GLU A 351 8.81 -5.32 61.45
N GLY A 352 7.59 -4.82 61.38
CA GLY A 352 6.79 -4.49 62.55
C GLY A 352 6.54 -5.69 63.45
N ALA A 353 6.19 -6.85 62.89
CA ALA A 353 6.03 -8.10 63.63
C ALA A 353 7.36 -8.57 64.27
N ARG A 354 8.49 -8.40 63.56
CA ARG A 354 9.83 -8.70 64.08
C ARG A 354 10.20 -7.84 65.32
N GLN A 355 9.90 -6.55 65.24
CA GLN A 355 10.12 -5.63 66.34
C GLN A 355 9.28 -6.00 67.59
N GLU A 356 8.04 -6.44 67.39
CA GLU A 356 7.20 -6.94 68.48
C GLU A 356 7.75 -8.25 69.08
N ALA A 357 8.20 -9.18 68.21
CA ALA A 357 8.85 -10.42 68.68
C ALA A 357 10.13 -10.14 69.48
N VAL A 358 10.89 -9.10 69.14
CA VAL A 358 12.05 -8.63 69.96
C VAL A 358 11.61 -8.11 71.32
N LYS A 359 10.52 -7.32 71.38
CA LYS A 359 10.04 -6.78 72.69
C LYS A 359 9.60 -7.86 73.68
N VAL A 360 9.05 -8.97 73.14
CA VAL A 360 8.63 -10.11 74.03
C VAL A 360 9.69 -11.21 74.17
N ASN A 361 10.86 -10.99 73.58
CA ASN A 361 12.01 -11.91 73.60
C ASN A 361 11.72 -13.32 73.08
N ASP A 362 10.87 -13.37 72.02
CA ASP A 362 10.56 -14.60 71.27
C ASP A 362 11.59 -14.84 70.15
N VAL A 363 12.62 -15.61 70.50
CA VAL A 363 13.78 -15.87 69.61
C VAL A 363 13.39 -16.71 68.38
N GLU A 364 12.40 -17.59 68.49
CA GLU A 364 11.98 -18.47 67.45
C GLU A 364 11.16 -17.66 66.40
N ALA A 365 10.23 -16.81 66.84
CA ALA A 365 9.49 -15.89 65.99
C ALA A 365 10.42 -14.90 65.27
N GLN A 366 11.45 -14.36 66.00
CA GLN A 366 12.44 -13.46 65.37
C GLN A 366 13.14 -14.13 64.17
N LYS A 367 13.58 -15.38 64.35
CA LYS A 367 14.27 -16.13 63.27
C LYS A 367 13.39 -16.38 62.10
N HIS A 368 12.15 -16.79 62.31
CA HIS A 368 11.22 -17.01 61.18
C HIS A 368 10.86 -15.71 60.42
N LEU A 369 10.78 -14.59 61.15
CA LEU A 369 10.51 -13.29 60.54
C LEU A 369 11.73 -12.73 59.77
N GLU A 370 12.96 -13.01 60.25
CA GLU A 370 14.19 -12.71 59.48
C GLU A 370 14.29 -13.55 58.19
N GLU A 371 13.94 -14.84 58.26
CA GLU A 371 13.88 -15.70 57.07
C GLU A 371 12.80 -15.20 56.08
N ALA A 372 11.63 -14.80 56.57
CA ALA A 372 10.57 -14.23 55.76
C ALA A 372 10.99 -12.90 55.15
N GLN A 373 11.66 -12.02 55.88
CA GLN A 373 12.18 -10.75 55.37
C GLN A 373 13.19 -10.98 54.23
N LYS A 374 14.13 -11.90 54.42
CA LYS A 374 15.11 -12.27 53.40
C LYS A 374 14.44 -12.82 52.14
N MET A 375 13.41 -13.65 52.26
CA MET A 375 12.65 -14.17 51.13
C MET A 375 11.92 -13.04 50.37
N ILE A 376 11.41 -12.02 51.08
CA ILE A 376 10.78 -10.86 50.46
C ILE A 376 11.81 -9.98 49.71
N GLU A 377 12.99 -9.78 50.30
CA GLU A 377 14.09 -9.06 49.67
C GLU A 377 14.51 -9.75 48.37
N GLU A 378 14.72 -11.07 48.38
CA GLU A 378 15.05 -11.87 47.19
C GLU A 378 13.93 -11.84 46.15
N LEU A 379 12.66 -11.88 46.59
CA LEU A 379 11.49 -11.76 45.73
C LEU A 379 11.36 -10.37 45.10
N THR A 380 11.63 -9.32 45.88
CA THR A 380 11.59 -7.92 45.44
C THR A 380 12.66 -7.65 44.40
N ASP A 381 13.91 -8.07 44.66
CA ASP A 381 15.00 -7.89 43.69
C ASP A 381 14.74 -8.61 42.35
N THR A 382 14.19 -9.84 42.43
CA THR A 382 13.84 -10.61 41.24
C THR A 382 12.67 -9.97 40.46
N SER A 383 11.68 -9.47 41.20
CA SER A 383 10.50 -8.86 40.62
C SER A 383 10.76 -7.46 40.07
N ASP A 384 11.60 -6.66 40.74
CA ASP A 384 11.98 -5.33 40.20
C ASP A 384 12.66 -5.45 38.85
N GLY A 385 13.54 -6.44 38.68
CA GLY A 385 14.16 -6.72 37.39
C GLY A 385 13.14 -7.15 36.29
N LEU A 386 12.16 -7.99 36.67
CA LEU A 386 11.12 -8.44 35.73
C LEU A 386 10.17 -7.30 35.35
N VAL A 387 9.75 -6.48 36.32
CA VAL A 387 8.86 -5.34 36.06
C VAL A 387 9.54 -4.28 35.25
N ALA A 388 10.78 -3.94 35.55
CA ALA A 388 11.55 -2.99 34.75
C ALA A 388 11.61 -3.45 33.30
N LYS A 389 11.81 -4.75 33.07
CA LYS A 389 11.85 -5.32 31.73
C LYS A 389 10.47 -5.28 31.03
N ILE A 390 9.38 -5.63 31.75
CA ILE A 390 8.03 -5.53 31.19
C ILE A 390 7.67 -4.06 30.88
N MET A 391 8.03 -3.12 31.74
CA MET A 391 7.80 -1.70 31.50
C MET A 391 8.61 -1.19 30.31
N GLU A 392 9.85 -1.64 30.15
CA GLU A 392 10.68 -1.31 28.99
C GLU A 392 10.07 -1.86 27.69
N GLU A 393 9.67 -3.13 27.66
CA GLU A 393 9.01 -3.76 26.52
C GLU A 393 7.68 -3.08 26.17
N ASN A 394 6.88 -2.73 27.17
CA ASN A 394 5.63 -1.98 26.99
C ASN A 394 5.86 -0.55 26.48
N ALA A 395 6.92 0.12 26.94
CA ALA A 395 7.30 1.43 26.44
C ALA A 395 7.75 1.38 24.99
N VAL A 396 8.51 0.34 24.61
CA VAL A 396 8.88 0.07 23.22
C VAL A 396 7.64 -0.20 22.38
N SER A 397 6.75 -1.07 22.83
CA SER A 397 5.49 -1.37 22.13
C SER A 397 4.62 -0.12 21.95
N SER A 398 4.51 0.69 23.00
CA SER A 398 3.76 1.97 22.94
C SER A 398 4.37 2.96 21.96
N ALA A 399 5.70 3.02 21.83
CA ALA A 399 6.37 3.85 20.85
C ALA A 399 6.14 3.35 19.41
N TYR A 400 6.14 2.03 19.20
CA TYR A 400 5.78 1.45 17.89
C TYR A 400 4.34 1.81 17.48
N VAL A 401 3.40 1.64 18.41
CA VAL A 401 1.99 1.97 18.13
C VAL A 401 1.81 3.46 17.87
N SER A 402 2.52 4.32 18.62
CA SER A 402 2.47 5.78 18.39
C SER A 402 3.02 6.16 17.01
N GLY A 403 4.11 5.53 16.56
CA GLY A 403 4.65 5.73 15.22
C GLY A 403 3.68 5.24 14.12
N ALA A 404 3.01 4.11 14.35
CA ALA A 404 2.00 3.60 13.42
C ALA A 404 0.77 4.52 13.34
N MET A 405 0.34 5.11 14.46
CA MET A 405 -0.74 6.09 14.50
C MET A 405 -0.40 7.36 13.72
N GLU A 406 0.81 7.89 13.91
CA GLU A 406 1.28 9.07 13.18
C GLU A 406 1.32 8.79 11.66
N GLY A 407 1.81 7.60 11.26
CA GLY A 407 1.78 7.17 9.87
C GLY A 407 0.36 7.06 9.30
N ALA A 408 -0.58 6.51 10.07
CA ALA A 408 -1.98 6.40 9.66
C ALA A 408 -2.67 7.77 9.54
N ASP A 409 -2.38 8.73 10.43
CA ASP A 409 -2.92 10.09 10.35
C ASP A 409 -2.37 10.84 9.13
N LYS A 410 -1.08 10.66 8.81
CA LYS A 410 -0.47 11.21 7.59
C LYS A 410 -1.11 10.62 6.33
N LEU A 411 -1.33 9.31 6.31
CA LEU A 411 -2.01 8.64 5.21
C LEU A 411 -3.44 9.13 5.03
N LYS A 412 -4.19 9.31 6.14
CA LYS A 412 -5.53 9.88 6.11
C LYS A 412 -5.55 11.29 5.49
N SER A 413 -4.57 12.12 5.83
CA SER A 413 -4.43 13.47 5.26
C SER A 413 -4.12 13.42 3.76
N ALA A 414 -3.25 12.48 3.33
CA ALA A 414 -2.93 12.27 1.93
C ALA A 414 -4.17 11.82 1.12
N MET A 415 -4.96 10.92 1.68
CA MET A 415 -6.21 10.45 1.04
C MET A 415 -7.23 11.55 0.85
N LYS A 416 -7.38 12.43 1.84
CA LYS A 416 -8.28 13.58 1.71
C LYS A 416 -7.90 14.50 0.54
N LYS A 417 -6.60 14.66 0.29
CA LYS A 417 -6.11 15.45 -0.85
C LYS A 417 -6.20 14.69 -2.17
N MET A 418 -6.14 13.36 -2.14
CA MET A 418 -6.41 12.54 -3.32
C MET A 418 -7.86 12.69 -3.75
N LEU A 419 -8.82 12.80 -2.80
CA LEU A 419 -10.22 13.14 -3.11
C LEU A 419 -10.33 14.48 -3.83
N GLU A 420 -9.62 15.51 -3.38
CA GLU A 420 -9.57 16.81 -4.06
C GLU A 420 -9.06 16.67 -5.51
N GLY A 421 -8.03 15.83 -5.73
CA GLY A 421 -7.50 15.53 -7.07
C GLY A 421 -8.49 14.78 -7.97
N VAL A 422 -9.28 13.87 -7.42
CA VAL A 422 -10.37 13.18 -8.14
C VAL A 422 -11.48 14.16 -8.52
N GLU A 423 -11.83 15.09 -7.63
CA GLU A 423 -12.82 16.15 -7.93
C GLU A 423 -12.34 17.07 -9.07
N GLU A 424 -11.07 17.50 -9.05
CA GLU A 424 -10.50 18.29 -10.15
C GLU A 424 -10.45 17.52 -11.48
N PHE A 425 -10.21 16.20 -11.43
CA PHE A 425 -10.26 15.34 -12.62
C PHE A 425 -11.68 15.28 -13.19
N ARG A 426 -12.70 15.14 -12.32
CA ARG A 426 -14.13 15.22 -12.73
C ARG A 426 -14.47 16.57 -13.37
N ASP A 427 -13.98 17.64 -12.77
CA ASP A 427 -14.20 18.99 -13.31
C ASP A 427 -13.54 19.13 -14.69
N GLY A 428 -12.34 18.57 -14.90
CA GLY A 428 -11.65 18.53 -16.18
C GLY A 428 -12.42 17.73 -17.25
N ILE A 429 -13.00 16.58 -16.89
CA ILE A 429 -13.88 15.80 -17.76
C ILE A 429 -15.11 16.63 -18.15
N THR A 430 -15.73 17.31 -17.18
CA THR A 430 -16.92 18.15 -17.38
C THR A 430 -16.59 19.32 -18.31
N GLU A 431 -15.47 20.00 -18.09
CA GLU A 431 -15.00 21.10 -18.94
C GLU A 431 -14.73 20.65 -20.38
N PHE A 432 -14.11 19.46 -20.54
CA PHE A 432 -13.89 18.86 -21.86
C PHE A 432 -15.22 18.52 -22.55
N ARG A 433 -16.20 17.96 -21.84
CA ARG A 433 -17.55 17.68 -22.37
C ARG A 433 -18.25 18.94 -22.83
N ASP A 434 -18.26 19.98 -22.01
CA ASP A 434 -18.98 21.23 -22.27
C ASP A 434 -18.35 22.04 -23.43
N ASN A 435 -17.03 21.98 -23.57
CA ASN A 435 -16.31 22.65 -24.66
C ASN A 435 -16.27 21.81 -25.93
N GLY A 436 -16.36 20.47 -25.84
CA GLY A 436 -16.26 19.55 -26.98
C GLY A 436 -17.44 19.61 -27.96
N SER A 437 -18.63 20.04 -27.52
CA SER A 437 -19.83 20.10 -28.36
C SER A 437 -19.69 21.04 -29.60
N GLY A 438 -18.85 22.06 -29.49
CA GLY A 438 -18.52 22.96 -30.61
C GLY A 438 -17.50 22.39 -31.60
N GLU A 439 -16.64 21.51 -31.15
CA GLU A 439 -15.58 20.87 -31.93
C GLU A 439 -16.10 19.64 -32.69
N LEU A 440 -17.20 19.00 -32.21
CA LEU A 440 -17.83 17.83 -32.80
C LEU A 440 -18.24 18.05 -34.29
N LYS A 441 -18.55 19.29 -34.68
CA LYS A 441 -18.79 19.63 -36.09
C LYS A 441 -17.53 19.57 -36.95
N LYS A 442 -16.35 19.62 -36.38
CA LYS A 442 -15.09 19.38 -37.09
C LYS A 442 -14.82 17.86 -37.23
N LEU A 443 -15.37 17.04 -36.33
CA LEU A 443 -15.29 15.59 -36.34
C LEU A 443 -15.86 14.94 -37.60
N ALA A 444 -16.89 15.54 -38.22
CA ALA A 444 -17.47 15.06 -39.48
C ALA A 444 -16.46 14.82 -40.59
N ARG A 445 -15.32 15.46 -40.54
CA ARG A 445 -14.27 15.34 -41.55
C ARG A 445 -13.27 14.21 -41.28
N ASP A 446 -13.23 13.70 -40.06
CA ASP A 446 -12.29 12.68 -39.62
C ASP A 446 -12.97 11.35 -39.20
N ALA A 447 -14.21 11.11 -39.68
CA ALA A 447 -15.04 9.95 -39.32
C ALA A 447 -14.32 8.59 -39.44
N ASP A 448 -13.59 8.37 -40.57
CA ASP A 448 -12.84 7.12 -40.76
C ASP A 448 -11.72 6.93 -39.73
N LYS A 449 -11.11 8.02 -39.26
CA LYS A 449 -10.06 7.99 -38.24
C LYS A 449 -10.63 7.73 -36.84
N LEU A 450 -11.78 8.36 -36.56
CA LEU A 450 -12.52 8.10 -35.34
C LEU A 450 -12.92 6.64 -35.23
N GLN A 451 -13.52 6.07 -36.27
CA GLN A 451 -13.84 4.65 -36.31
C GLN A 451 -12.61 3.79 -36.03
N SER A 452 -11.45 4.15 -36.57
CA SER A 452 -10.21 3.44 -36.33
C SER A 452 -9.77 3.53 -34.86
N ILE A 453 -9.97 4.68 -34.20
CA ILE A 453 -9.66 4.88 -32.77
C ILE A 453 -10.62 4.06 -31.90
N MET A 454 -11.93 4.09 -32.19
CA MET A 454 -12.94 3.31 -31.50
C MET A 454 -12.70 1.80 -31.63
N ASP A 455 -12.42 1.31 -32.84
CA ASP A 455 -12.01 -0.09 -33.05
C ASP A 455 -10.76 -0.45 -32.26
N THR A 456 -9.81 0.49 -32.15
CA THR A 456 -8.59 0.30 -31.38
C THR A 456 -8.86 0.24 -29.86
N LEU A 457 -9.73 1.12 -29.33
CA LEU A 457 -10.17 1.09 -27.94
C LEU A 457 -10.90 -0.20 -27.60
N LYS A 458 -11.78 -0.70 -28.49
CA LYS A 458 -12.41 -2.02 -28.34
C LYS A 458 -11.38 -3.14 -28.27
N ALA A 459 -10.38 -3.10 -29.14
CA ALA A 459 -9.32 -4.10 -29.12
C ALA A 459 -8.51 -4.03 -27.83
N MET A 460 -8.23 -2.82 -27.34
CA MET A 460 -7.52 -2.63 -26.07
C MET A 460 -8.36 -3.13 -24.88
N LYS A 461 -9.67 -2.81 -24.85
CA LYS A 461 -10.59 -3.31 -23.83
C LYS A 461 -10.56 -4.84 -23.75
N ARG A 462 -10.77 -5.52 -24.86
CA ARG A 462 -10.70 -6.99 -24.94
C ARG A 462 -9.33 -7.53 -24.51
N ALA A 463 -8.25 -6.85 -24.90
CA ALA A 463 -6.91 -7.21 -24.47
C ALA A 463 -6.71 -7.08 -22.94
N GLY A 464 -7.37 -6.11 -22.31
CA GLY A 464 -7.43 -5.93 -20.85
C GLY A 464 -8.23 -7.04 -20.16
N GLU A 465 -9.45 -7.28 -20.64
CA GLU A 465 -10.34 -8.33 -20.12
C GLU A 465 -9.71 -9.74 -20.18
N ASP A 466 -8.85 -9.98 -21.16
CA ASP A 466 -8.11 -11.24 -21.30
C ASP A 466 -6.87 -11.34 -20.37
N TYR A 467 -6.45 -10.23 -19.76
CA TYR A 467 -5.28 -10.21 -18.88
C TYR A 467 -5.68 -10.13 -17.40
N THR A 468 -6.09 -11.26 -16.84
CA THR A 468 -6.67 -11.37 -15.50
C THR A 468 -5.77 -12.12 -14.52
N SER A 469 -4.59 -12.58 -14.93
CA SER A 469 -3.63 -13.25 -14.07
C SER A 469 -2.20 -13.08 -14.60
N PHE A 470 -1.27 -12.94 -13.70
CA PHE A 470 0.17 -12.90 -13.98
C PHE A 470 0.78 -14.31 -13.91
N SER A 471 0.44 -15.06 -12.87
CA SER A 471 1.05 -16.37 -12.63
C SER A 471 0.42 -17.52 -13.42
N GLY A 472 -0.72 -17.26 -14.04
CA GLY A 472 -1.51 -18.25 -14.79
C GLY A 472 -2.88 -18.46 -14.15
N LEU A 473 -3.85 -18.82 -14.96
CA LEU A 473 -5.24 -19.02 -14.57
C LEU A 473 -5.77 -20.30 -15.22
N ALA A 474 -6.54 -21.10 -14.48
CA ALA A 474 -7.20 -22.25 -15.02
C ALA A 474 -8.34 -21.85 -15.97
N GLU A 475 -8.59 -22.65 -17.01
CA GLU A 475 -9.60 -22.36 -18.04
C GLU A 475 -10.98 -22.17 -17.43
N GLY A 476 -11.68 -21.12 -17.85
CA GLY A 476 -13.03 -20.78 -17.40
C GLY A 476 -13.09 -20.15 -15.98
N LYS A 477 -11.96 -19.84 -15.36
CA LYS A 477 -11.89 -19.15 -14.07
C LYS A 477 -11.76 -17.65 -14.26
N LYS A 478 -12.11 -16.90 -13.21
CA LYS A 478 -11.95 -15.46 -13.16
C LYS A 478 -10.71 -15.11 -12.33
N GLY A 479 -10.02 -14.07 -12.73
CA GLY A 479 -8.86 -13.56 -12.03
C GLY A 479 -8.85 -12.05 -11.99
N ASN A 480 -8.03 -11.52 -11.11
CA ASN A 480 -7.67 -10.11 -11.04
C ASN A 480 -6.20 -10.01 -10.62
N VAL A 481 -5.45 -9.14 -11.24
CA VAL A 481 -4.04 -8.94 -10.96
C VAL A 481 -3.70 -7.46 -10.81
N SER A 482 -2.91 -7.14 -9.80
CA SER A 482 -2.30 -5.83 -9.62
C SER A 482 -0.81 -5.98 -9.33
N PHE A 483 -0.04 -4.96 -9.68
CA PHE A 483 1.40 -4.94 -9.48
C PHE A 483 1.77 -3.77 -8.58
N LEU A 484 2.63 -4.03 -7.61
CA LEU A 484 3.21 -3.03 -6.74
C LEU A 484 4.73 -3.07 -6.88
N TYR A 485 5.29 -2.06 -7.52
CA TYR A 485 6.73 -1.86 -7.62
C TYR A 485 7.19 -0.96 -6.48
N GLU A 486 8.21 -1.37 -5.77
CA GLU A 486 8.83 -0.58 -4.71
C GLU A 486 10.34 -0.54 -4.93
N THR A 487 10.91 0.65 -4.95
CA THR A 487 12.36 0.81 -5.09
C THR A 487 13.05 0.72 -3.74
N GLU A 488 14.30 0.23 -3.77
CA GLU A 488 15.20 0.35 -2.64
C GLU A 488 15.51 1.82 -2.32
N GLU A 489 15.90 2.07 -1.09
CA GLU A 489 16.31 3.38 -0.59
C GLU A 489 17.58 3.92 -1.28
N ILE A 490 17.69 5.26 -1.33
CA ILE A 490 18.90 5.98 -1.72
C ILE A 490 19.37 6.73 -0.47
N GLU A 491 20.48 6.26 0.10
CA GLU A 491 21.10 6.85 1.28
C GLU A 491 22.62 6.84 1.16
N ASP A 492 23.31 7.73 1.93
CA ASP A 492 24.78 7.87 1.96
C ASP A 492 25.47 6.73 2.76
#